data_18d637fa9024ef665e8f433599167d04
#
_entry.id   18d637fa9024ef665e8f433599167d04
#
_cell.length_a   1.000
_cell.length_b   1.000
_cell.length_c   1.000
_cell.angle_alpha   90.00
_cell.angle_beta   90.00
_cell.angle_gamma   90.00
#
_symmetry.space_group_name_H-M   'P 1'
#
loop_
_entity.id
_entity.type
_entity.pdbx_description
1 polymer ?
#
loop_
_entity_poly.entity_id
_entity_poly.type
_entity_poly.pdbx_seq_one_letter_code
_entity_poly.pdbx_strand_id
1 'polypeptide(L)'
;MSTHTVLGKEVRMPVRIRLAHAFMATYAVSATAAQRVIDYSGLEILRLPGGRAMCTLVFVDYIDGDLGPYNEFGVSFMVRHHAAGPATALGDLRALSTGGAGVFIHRLPVDGEFTLAAGRGIWGFPKEIADFDAQYDGRVRRGVLHQNGQLIVDLTIRPGLSVPGRRSGATSFDAYSHIDGITRCTQWQMEPSGMRARFGGAELSLGDHAWADELRSIGLPKRALMASAVDRLAMIFQDATPL
;
A
#
# COMPACT_ATOMS: atom_id res chain seq x y z
N MET A 1 21.92 -0.92 14.78
CA MET A 1 20.48 -0.81 15.11
C MET A 1 20.25 0.63 15.53
N SER A 2 19.40 1.36 14.83
CA SER A 2 19.02 2.74 15.14
C SER A 2 17.85 2.75 16.11
N THR A 3 17.66 3.88 16.79
CA THR A 3 16.53 4.12 17.68
C THR A 3 16.00 5.53 17.38
N HIS A 4 14.69 5.64 17.26
CA HIS A 4 13.99 6.92 17.04
C HIS A 4 13.13 7.25 18.25
N THR A 5 13.03 8.52 18.59
CA THR A 5 12.09 8.98 19.64
C THR A 5 10.84 9.56 18.98
N VAL A 6 9.69 8.95 19.25
CA VAL A 6 8.39 9.33 18.69
C VAL A 6 7.43 9.61 19.85
N LEU A 7 6.94 10.84 19.96
CA LEU A 7 6.05 11.26 21.07
C LEU A 7 6.54 10.80 22.46
N GLY A 8 7.86 10.92 22.69
CA GLY A 8 8.50 10.54 23.95
C GLY A 8 8.71 9.03 24.17
N LYS A 9 8.39 8.17 23.20
CA LYS A 9 8.65 6.73 23.24
C LYS A 9 9.76 6.34 22.29
N GLU A 10 10.60 5.39 22.72
CA GLU A 10 11.63 4.81 21.86
C GLU A 10 11.05 3.79 20.88
N VAL A 11 11.38 3.93 19.61
CA VAL A 11 11.11 2.96 18.53
C VAL A 11 12.44 2.43 18.03
N ARG A 12 12.67 1.14 18.22
CA ARG A 12 13.91 0.46 17.81
C ARG A 12 13.76 -0.15 16.42
N MET A 13 14.79 0.02 15.60
CA MET A 13 14.81 -0.55 14.27
C MET A 13 15.50 -1.93 14.23
N PRO A 14 15.04 -2.84 13.37
CA PRO A 14 13.87 -2.75 12.50
C PRO A 14 12.56 -2.89 13.30
N VAL A 15 11.51 -2.16 12.87
CA VAL A 15 10.16 -2.32 13.42
C VAL A 15 9.56 -3.65 12.95
N ARG A 16 8.96 -4.37 13.87
CA ARG A 16 8.34 -5.69 13.62
C ARG A 16 6.83 -5.62 13.82
N ILE A 17 6.12 -6.08 12.83
CA ILE A 17 4.70 -6.43 12.92
C ILE A 17 4.63 -7.95 12.99
N ARG A 18 4.06 -8.47 14.07
CA ARG A 18 3.96 -9.91 14.33
C ARG A 18 2.65 -10.48 13.80
N LEU A 19 1.61 -9.65 13.80
CA LEU A 19 0.29 -10.05 13.29
C LEU A 19 -0.44 -8.83 12.73
N ALA A 20 -0.85 -8.95 11.48
CA ALA A 20 -1.83 -8.07 10.84
C ALA A 20 -2.77 -8.90 9.97
N HIS A 21 -3.96 -8.35 9.69
CA HIS A 21 -4.87 -8.81 8.66
C HIS A 21 -4.89 -7.80 7.52
N ALA A 22 -5.07 -8.28 6.30
CA ALA A 22 -5.17 -7.36 5.17
C ALA A 22 -6.15 -7.86 4.12
N PHE A 23 -6.76 -6.91 3.41
CA PHE A 23 -7.45 -7.19 2.17
C PHE A 23 -7.25 -6.05 1.18
N MET A 24 -7.24 -6.39 -0.10
CA MET A 24 -6.88 -5.42 -1.12
C MET A 24 -7.55 -5.70 -2.46
N ALA A 25 -7.62 -4.65 -3.26
CA ALA A 25 -8.02 -4.71 -4.66
C ALA A 25 -6.99 -3.99 -5.53
N THR A 26 -6.52 -4.67 -6.58
CA THR A 26 -5.57 -4.12 -7.56
C THR A 26 -6.29 -3.82 -8.86
N TYR A 27 -6.03 -2.65 -9.40
CA TYR A 27 -6.67 -2.10 -10.60
C TYR A 27 -5.65 -1.80 -11.69
N ALA A 28 -6.04 -2.02 -12.96
CA ALA A 28 -5.30 -1.50 -14.09
C ALA A 28 -5.81 -0.11 -14.43
N VAL A 29 -5.05 0.92 -14.13
CA VAL A 29 -5.39 2.33 -14.38
C VAL A 29 -4.61 2.89 -15.56
N SER A 30 -4.91 4.11 -16.02
CA SER A 30 -4.10 4.80 -17.03
C SER A 30 -2.71 5.12 -16.47
N ALA A 31 -1.65 4.63 -17.12
CA ALA A 31 -0.28 4.92 -16.70
C ALA A 31 0.04 6.42 -16.77
N THR A 32 -0.48 7.13 -17.78
CA THR A 32 -0.31 8.58 -17.91
C THR A 32 -1.03 9.36 -16.82
N ALA A 33 -2.25 8.91 -16.44
CA ALA A 33 -2.97 9.55 -15.35
C ALA A 33 -2.33 9.26 -13.99
N ALA A 34 -1.92 8.00 -13.75
CA ALA A 34 -1.20 7.62 -12.54
C ALA A 34 0.14 8.38 -12.39
N GLN A 35 0.89 8.56 -13.50
CA GLN A 35 2.13 9.34 -13.47
C GLN A 35 1.87 10.77 -13.01
N ARG A 36 0.86 11.45 -13.57
CA ARG A 36 0.51 12.83 -13.14
C ARG A 36 0.20 12.95 -11.66
N VAL A 37 -0.44 11.90 -11.09
CA VAL A 37 -0.77 11.87 -9.66
C VAL A 37 0.48 11.76 -8.79
N ILE A 38 1.55 11.10 -9.26
CA ILE A 38 2.77 10.90 -8.48
C ILE A 38 3.96 11.76 -8.94
N ASP A 39 3.80 12.64 -9.93
CA ASP A 39 4.91 13.45 -10.51
C ASP A 39 5.71 14.23 -9.44
N TYR A 40 5.06 14.63 -8.36
CA TYR A 40 5.68 15.33 -7.24
C TYR A 40 6.77 14.50 -6.53
N SER A 41 6.74 13.18 -6.66
CA SER A 41 7.69 12.27 -6.00
C SER A 41 9.02 12.11 -6.75
N GLY A 42 9.06 12.50 -8.03
CA GLY A 42 10.19 12.25 -8.91
C GLY A 42 10.36 10.79 -9.35
N LEU A 43 9.41 9.91 -8.98
CA LEU A 43 9.42 8.50 -9.36
C LEU A 43 8.66 8.27 -10.66
N GLU A 44 9.04 7.21 -11.38
CA GLU A 44 8.39 6.79 -12.62
C GLU A 44 7.45 5.60 -12.40
N ILE A 45 6.21 5.75 -12.86
CA ILE A 45 5.23 4.64 -12.89
C ILE A 45 5.78 3.50 -13.74
N LEU A 46 5.70 2.27 -13.22
CA LEU A 46 5.96 1.06 -13.98
C LEU A 46 4.82 0.85 -14.99
N ARG A 47 5.18 0.84 -16.29
CA ARG A 47 4.21 0.77 -17.38
C ARG A 47 3.99 -0.65 -17.84
N LEU A 48 2.73 -1.07 -17.83
CA LEU A 48 2.28 -2.33 -18.39
C LEU A 48 1.85 -2.17 -19.87
N PRO A 49 1.77 -3.26 -20.63
CA PRO A 49 1.24 -3.23 -21.98
C PRO A 49 -0.12 -2.52 -22.08
N GLY A 50 -0.35 -1.80 -23.17
CA GLY A 50 -1.58 -1.02 -23.39
C GLY A 50 -1.65 0.29 -22.59
N GLY A 51 -0.51 0.84 -22.14
CA GLY A 51 -0.47 2.12 -21.41
C GLY A 51 -1.12 2.07 -20.02
N ARG A 52 -1.07 0.90 -19.40
CA ARG A 52 -1.63 0.66 -18.06
C ARG A 52 -0.58 0.74 -16.97
N ALA A 53 -1.04 0.99 -15.75
CA ALA A 53 -0.28 0.89 -14.51
C ALA A 53 -1.09 0.13 -13.46
N MET A 54 -0.45 -0.36 -12.42
CA MET A 54 -1.12 -1.00 -11.29
C MET A 54 -1.31 0.01 -10.16
N CYS A 55 -2.56 0.15 -9.72
CA CYS A 55 -2.95 0.85 -8.51
C CYS A 55 -3.56 -0.17 -7.54
N THR A 56 -3.10 -0.20 -6.30
CA THR A 56 -3.63 -1.08 -5.26
C THR A 56 -4.22 -0.25 -4.14
N LEU A 57 -5.45 -0.59 -3.77
CA LEU A 57 -6.14 -0.11 -2.58
C LEU A 57 -6.10 -1.23 -1.55
N VAL A 58 -5.60 -0.96 -0.34
CA VAL A 58 -5.42 -1.96 0.71
C VAL A 58 -5.92 -1.45 2.05
N PHE A 59 -6.66 -2.28 2.78
CA PHE A 59 -6.97 -2.12 4.19
C PHE A 59 -6.14 -3.09 5.00
N VAL A 60 -5.55 -2.61 6.09
CA VAL A 60 -4.72 -3.39 7.02
C VAL A 60 -5.18 -3.12 8.44
N ASP A 61 -5.40 -4.21 9.20
CA ASP A 61 -5.60 -4.21 10.65
C ASP A 61 -4.31 -4.72 11.29
N TYR A 62 -3.57 -3.83 11.92
CA TYR A 62 -2.39 -4.16 12.70
C TYR A 62 -2.81 -4.55 14.13
N ILE A 63 -2.65 -5.82 14.48
CA ILE A 63 -3.11 -6.39 15.74
C ILE A 63 -2.00 -6.44 16.78
N ASP A 64 -0.81 -6.90 16.37
CA ASP A 64 0.37 -7.02 17.22
C ASP A 64 1.62 -6.55 16.48
N GLY A 65 2.28 -5.55 17.04
CA GLY A 65 3.50 -4.96 16.49
C GLY A 65 4.12 -3.96 17.44
N ASP A 66 5.30 -3.50 17.08
CA ASP A 66 6.08 -2.56 17.90
C ASP A 66 5.48 -1.15 17.96
N LEU A 67 4.54 -0.83 17.05
CA LEU A 67 3.81 0.44 17.04
C LEU A 67 2.44 0.37 17.73
N GLY A 68 2.05 -0.80 18.26
CA GLY A 68 0.73 -1.06 18.81
C GLY A 68 -0.33 -1.39 17.75
N PRO A 69 -1.60 -1.59 18.14
CA PRO A 69 -2.69 -1.86 17.22
C PRO A 69 -3.21 -0.58 16.56
N TYR A 70 -3.55 -0.64 15.26
CA TYR A 70 -4.18 0.45 14.50
C TYR A 70 -4.69 -0.06 13.14
N ASN A 71 -5.59 0.71 12.53
CA ASN A 71 -6.03 0.50 11.16
C ASN A 71 -5.26 1.41 10.19
N GLU A 72 -5.06 0.91 8.97
CA GLU A 72 -4.40 1.65 7.91
C GLU A 72 -5.08 1.37 6.57
N PHE A 73 -5.24 2.41 5.77
CA PHE A 73 -5.62 2.28 4.37
C PHE A 73 -4.48 2.78 3.48
N GLY A 74 -4.21 2.06 2.40
CA GLY A 74 -3.14 2.43 1.48
C GLY A 74 -3.63 2.60 0.05
N VAL A 75 -3.18 3.66 -0.60
CA VAL A 75 -3.21 3.81 -2.07
C VAL A 75 -1.78 3.74 -2.55
N SER A 76 -1.48 2.74 -3.35
CA SER A 76 -0.12 2.53 -3.83
C SER A 76 -0.05 2.27 -5.33
N PHE A 77 1.09 2.61 -5.92
CA PHE A 77 1.39 2.38 -7.32
C PHE A 77 2.68 1.57 -7.46
N MET A 78 2.72 0.69 -8.46
CA MET A 78 3.99 0.10 -8.83
C MET A 78 4.82 1.11 -9.61
N VAL A 79 6.06 1.29 -9.17
CA VAL A 79 7.02 2.21 -9.75
C VAL A 79 8.28 1.47 -10.16
N ARG A 80 9.05 2.07 -11.05
CA ARG A 80 10.38 1.59 -11.41
C ARG A 80 11.31 1.77 -10.22
N HIS A 81 12.26 0.85 -10.05
CA HIS A 81 13.31 1.04 -9.07
C HIS A 81 14.10 2.32 -9.39
N HIS A 82 14.41 3.14 -8.39
CA HIS A 82 15.11 4.42 -8.58
C HIS A 82 16.46 4.29 -9.30
N ALA A 83 17.14 3.17 -9.15
CA ALA A 83 18.41 2.88 -9.85
C ALA A 83 18.21 2.16 -11.21
N ALA A 84 16.97 2.00 -11.70
CA ALA A 84 16.72 1.36 -12.99
C ALA A 84 17.15 2.27 -14.14
N GLY A 85 17.74 1.68 -15.18
CA GLY A 85 18.08 2.39 -16.42
C GLY A 85 16.85 2.90 -17.17
N PRO A 86 17.02 3.46 -18.40
CA PRO A 86 15.94 4.08 -19.17
C PRO A 86 14.69 3.18 -19.32
N ALA A 87 13.51 3.81 -19.33
CA ALA A 87 12.23 3.13 -19.45
C ALA A 87 12.11 2.43 -20.81
N THR A 88 11.89 1.11 -20.78
CA THR A 88 11.52 0.33 -21.96
C THR A 88 10.37 -0.60 -21.59
N ALA A 89 9.41 -0.78 -22.51
CA ALA A 89 8.25 -1.65 -22.27
C ALA A 89 8.64 -3.09 -21.88
N LEU A 90 9.72 -3.61 -22.45
CA LEU A 90 10.24 -4.93 -22.13
C LEU A 90 10.95 -4.97 -20.79
N GLY A 91 11.66 -3.88 -20.44
CA GLY A 91 12.31 -3.70 -19.14
C GLY A 91 11.31 -3.64 -18.00
N ASP A 92 10.21 -2.92 -18.18
CA ASP A 92 9.15 -2.79 -17.19
C ASP A 92 8.43 -4.12 -16.92
N LEU A 93 8.17 -4.90 -17.98
CA LEU A 93 7.60 -6.24 -17.83
C LEU A 93 8.56 -7.19 -17.09
N ARG A 94 9.85 -7.11 -17.41
CA ARG A 94 10.90 -7.90 -16.73
C ARG A 94 11.04 -7.49 -15.26
N ALA A 95 10.95 -6.20 -14.95
CA ALA A 95 11.06 -5.67 -13.60
C ALA A 95 10.06 -6.30 -12.62
N LEU A 96 8.84 -6.64 -13.07
CA LEU A 96 7.83 -7.35 -12.29
C LEU A 96 8.29 -8.73 -11.80
N SER A 97 9.16 -9.40 -12.58
CA SER A 97 9.60 -10.77 -12.28
C SER A 97 10.97 -10.84 -11.62
N THR A 98 11.77 -9.76 -11.70
CA THR A 98 13.19 -9.74 -11.29
C THR A 98 13.48 -8.85 -10.07
N GLY A 99 12.45 -8.29 -9.42
CA GLY A 99 12.64 -7.37 -8.29
C GLY A 99 13.07 -5.95 -8.71
N GLY A 100 12.99 -5.61 -9.99
CA GLY A 100 13.28 -4.25 -10.50
C GLY A 100 12.10 -3.28 -10.38
N ALA A 101 11.06 -3.63 -9.61
CA ALA A 101 9.90 -2.81 -9.32
C ALA A 101 9.83 -2.54 -7.82
N GLY A 102 9.41 -1.33 -7.47
CA GLY A 102 9.07 -0.96 -6.11
C GLY A 102 7.61 -0.54 -5.99
N VAL A 103 7.19 -0.25 -4.77
CA VAL A 103 5.83 0.19 -4.46
C VAL A 103 5.90 1.60 -3.90
N PHE A 104 5.30 2.56 -4.59
CA PHE A 104 5.16 3.91 -4.07
C PHE A 104 3.88 4.05 -3.27
N ILE A 105 4.01 4.47 -2.02
CA ILE A 105 2.92 4.72 -1.09
C ILE A 105 2.46 6.17 -1.28
N HIS A 106 1.34 6.34 -1.99
CA HIS A 106 0.82 7.65 -2.34
C HIS A 106 -0.08 8.25 -1.26
N ARG A 107 -0.93 7.43 -0.63
CA ARG A 107 -1.78 7.79 0.52
C ARG A 107 -1.70 6.69 1.56
N LEU A 108 -1.67 7.07 2.85
CA LEU A 108 -1.57 6.10 3.94
C LEU A 108 -2.30 6.58 5.21
N PRO A 109 -3.63 6.87 5.14
CA PRO A 109 -4.38 7.23 6.33
C PRO A 109 -4.39 6.12 7.38
N VAL A 110 -4.45 6.54 8.64
CA VAL A 110 -4.45 5.70 9.84
C VAL A 110 -5.42 6.26 10.90
N ASP A 111 -5.81 5.43 11.87
CA ASP A 111 -6.65 5.85 13.00
C ASP A 111 -5.85 6.14 14.30
N GLY A 112 -4.52 6.00 14.27
CA GLY A 112 -3.67 6.14 15.45
C GLY A 112 -2.65 7.28 15.35
N GLU A 113 -2.62 8.21 16.31
CA GLU A 113 -1.69 9.33 16.33
C GLU A 113 -0.23 8.89 16.50
N PHE A 114 0.03 7.84 17.28
CA PHE A 114 1.40 7.33 17.47
C PHE A 114 1.96 6.78 16.16
N THR A 115 1.19 5.96 15.44
CA THR A 115 1.61 5.43 14.15
C THR A 115 1.70 6.50 13.06
N LEU A 116 0.85 7.55 13.13
CA LEU A 116 0.97 8.73 12.27
C LEU A 116 2.33 9.40 12.49
N ALA A 117 2.67 9.74 13.75
CA ALA A 117 3.91 10.41 14.07
C ALA A 117 5.14 9.55 13.73
N ALA A 118 5.11 8.24 14.03
CA ALA A 118 6.16 7.30 13.67
C ALA A 118 6.32 7.18 12.14
N GLY A 119 5.22 7.01 11.42
CA GLY A 119 5.24 6.86 9.97
C GLY A 119 5.81 8.07 9.24
N ARG A 120 5.41 9.27 9.66
CA ARG A 120 5.91 10.52 9.07
C ARG A 120 7.37 10.77 9.47
N GLY A 121 7.72 10.58 10.74
CA GLY A 121 9.04 10.93 11.26
C GLY A 121 10.14 9.95 10.89
N ILE A 122 9.86 8.65 10.86
CA ILE A 122 10.87 7.61 10.59
C ILE A 122 10.98 7.35 9.08
N TRP A 123 9.85 7.16 8.40
CA TRP A 123 9.83 6.68 7.02
C TRP A 123 9.36 7.72 5.99
N GLY A 124 8.88 8.88 6.44
CA GLY A 124 8.30 9.87 5.53
C GLY A 124 7.03 9.36 4.83
N PHE A 125 6.27 8.48 5.46
CA PHE A 125 4.98 8.04 4.92
C PHE A 125 3.97 9.18 4.99
N PRO A 126 3.13 9.34 3.95
CA PRO A 126 2.13 10.41 3.88
C PRO A 126 0.90 10.05 4.74
N LYS A 127 1.13 9.79 6.04
CA LYS A 127 0.06 9.44 6.97
C LYS A 127 -0.78 10.66 7.35
N GLU A 128 -2.09 10.44 7.44
CA GLU A 128 -3.11 11.39 7.88
C GLU A 128 -4.10 10.65 8.77
N ILE A 129 -4.80 11.34 9.67
CA ILE A 129 -5.85 10.72 10.49
C ILE A 129 -7.12 10.57 9.66
N ALA A 130 -7.74 9.40 9.79
CA ALA A 130 -9.03 9.08 9.19
C ALA A 130 -9.82 8.10 10.07
N ASP A 131 -11.12 7.97 9.80
CA ASP A 131 -12.03 7.08 10.53
C ASP A 131 -12.24 5.81 9.70
N PHE A 132 -12.17 4.66 10.37
CA PHE A 132 -12.27 3.33 9.77
C PHE A 132 -13.48 2.58 10.29
N ASP A 133 -14.26 1.98 9.37
CA ASP A 133 -15.21 0.91 9.65
C ASP A 133 -14.85 -0.27 8.75
N ALA A 134 -14.17 -1.28 9.30
CA ALA A 134 -13.63 -2.35 8.49
C ALA A 134 -13.80 -3.73 9.13
N GLN A 135 -14.17 -4.71 8.28
CA GLN A 135 -14.31 -6.11 8.63
C GLN A 135 -13.27 -6.94 7.86
N TYR A 136 -12.35 -7.54 8.60
CA TYR A 136 -11.19 -8.26 8.04
C TYR A 136 -11.36 -9.77 7.96
N ASP A 137 -12.45 -10.32 8.45
CA ASP A 137 -12.73 -11.76 8.47
C ASP A 137 -13.89 -12.16 7.54
N GLY A 138 -14.15 -13.46 7.45
CA GLY A 138 -15.28 -13.99 6.72
C GLY A 138 -15.06 -14.12 5.19
N ARG A 139 -16.18 -14.41 4.52
CA ARG A 139 -16.22 -14.61 3.05
C ARG A 139 -16.29 -13.30 2.26
N VAL A 140 -16.75 -12.26 2.87
CA VAL A 140 -16.82 -10.89 2.33
C VAL A 140 -16.06 -10.03 3.31
N ARG A 141 -15.15 -9.21 2.83
CA ARG A 141 -14.43 -8.23 3.62
C ARG A 141 -14.78 -6.85 3.11
N ARG A 142 -15.02 -5.94 3.99
CA ARG A 142 -15.41 -4.57 3.64
C ARG A 142 -14.63 -3.59 4.49
N GLY A 143 -14.20 -2.50 3.88
CA GLY A 143 -13.60 -1.37 4.56
C GLY A 143 -14.19 -0.07 4.05
N VAL A 144 -14.60 0.78 4.97
CA VAL A 144 -15.10 2.11 4.72
C VAL A 144 -14.16 3.11 5.37
N LEU A 145 -13.73 4.08 4.61
CA LEU A 145 -12.83 5.14 5.04
C LEU A 145 -13.57 6.48 5.00
N HIS A 146 -13.55 7.21 6.10
CA HIS A 146 -14.06 8.56 6.19
C HIS A 146 -12.96 9.51 6.68
N GLN A 147 -13.09 10.79 6.34
CA GLN A 147 -12.32 11.86 6.96
C GLN A 147 -13.25 13.05 7.17
N ASN A 148 -13.25 13.61 8.38
CA ASN A 148 -14.13 14.72 8.77
C ASN A 148 -15.62 14.45 8.47
N GLY A 149 -16.08 13.21 8.64
CA GLY A 149 -17.45 12.78 8.36
C GLY A 149 -17.78 12.58 6.87
N GLN A 150 -16.86 12.82 5.96
CA GLN A 150 -17.03 12.59 4.52
C GLN A 150 -16.52 11.22 4.11
N LEU A 151 -17.32 10.48 3.35
CA LEU A 151 -16.91 9.22 2.76
C LEU A 151 -15.79 9.44 1.74
N ILE A 152 -14.73 8.65 1.84
CA ILE A 152 -13.66 8.61 0.85
C ILE A 152 -13.82 7.36 -0.03
N VAL A 153 -13.79 6.18 0.61
CA VAL A 153 -13.78 4.87 -0.04
C VAL A 153 -14.69 3.92 0.71
N ASP A 154 -15.50 3.15 -0.03
CA ASP A 154 -16.15 1.93 0.42
C ASP A 154 -15.70 0.81 -0.50
N LEU A 155 -14.85 -0.09 0.02
CA LEU A 155 -14.28 -1.21 -0.71
C LEU A 155 -14.77 -2.51 -0.12
N THR A 156 -15.53 -3.26 -0.91
CA THR A 156 -15.94 -4.63 -0.58
C THR A 156 -15.20 -5.61 -1.46
N ILE A 157 -14.61 -6.66 -0.87
CA ILE A 157 -14.01 -7.75 -1.64
C ILE A 157 -14.62 -9.10 -1.28
N ARG A 158 -14.64 -9.99 -2.27
CA ARG A 158 -14.95 -11.42 -2.11
C ARG A 158 -13.70 -12.20 -2.49
N PRO A 159 -12.81 -12.50 -1.50
CA PRO A 159 -11.60 -13.26 -1.77
C PRO A 159 -11.97 -14.63 -2.32
N GLY A 160 -11.21 -15.11 -3.27
CA GLY A 160 -11.49 -16.34 -3.97
C GLY A 160 -10.96 -17.58 -3.25
N LEU A 161 -10.32 -18.44 -4.01
CA LEU A 161 -9.70 -19.67 -3.53
C LEU A 161 -8.39 -19.36 -2.78
N SER A 162 -8.02 -20.26 -1.88
CA SER A 162 -6.72 -20.22 -1.23
C SER A 162 -5.62 -20.30 -2.29
N VAL A 163 -4.69 -19.38 -2.23
CA VAL A 163 -3.47 -19.45 -3.02
C VAL A 163 -2.55 -20.43 -2.30
N PRO A 164 -2.14 -21.55 -2.95
CA PRO A 164 -1.20 -22.47 -2.32
C PRO A 164 0.03 -21.68 -1.90
N GLY A 165 0.27 -21.62 -0.60
CA GLY A 165 1.47 -20.99 -0.08
C GLY A 165 2.67 -21.75 -0.64
N ARG A 166 3.46 -21.10 -1.49
CA ARG A 166 4.85 -21.50 -1.53
C ARG A 166 5.33 -21.32 -0.10
N ARG A 167 6.05 -22.31 0.45
CA ARG A 167 6.93 -22.13 1.60
C ARG A 167 8.06 -21.17 1.17
N SER A 168 7.71 -20.00 0.70
CA SER A 168 8.67 -18.97 0.35
C SER A 168 8.89 -18.16 1.61
N GLY A 169 10.13 -18.06 2.01
CA GLY A 169 10.56 -17.13 3.04
C GLY A 169 10.07 -15.70 2.76
N ALA A 170 10.37 -14.79 3.66
CA ALA A 170 10.01 -13.39 3.56
C ALA A 170 10.25 -12.85 2.15
N THR A 171 9.23 -12.23 1.56
CA THR A 171 9.38 -11.48 0.30
C THR A 171 9.84 -10.08 0.65
N SER A 172 10.97 -9.66 0.11
CA SER A 172 11.49 -8.30 0.28
C SER A 172 11.16 -7.46 -0.95
N PHE A 173 10.82 -6.20 -0.74
CA PHE A 173 10.64 -5.20 -1.78
C PHE A 173 10.90 -3.80 -1.24
N ASP A 174 11.14 -2.86 -2.14
CA ASP A 174 11.36 -1.46 -1.83
C ASP A 174 10.02 -0.70 -1.83
N ALA A 175 9.69 -0.13 -0.67
CA ALA A 175 8.58 0.80 -0.51
C ALA A 175 9.11 2.24 -0.59
N TYR A 176 8.52 3.04 -1.47
CA TYR A 176 8.85 4.44 -1.61
C TYR A 176 7.79 5.31 -0.99
N SER A 177 8.23 6.41 -0.39
CA SER A 177 7.38 7.45 0.20
C SER A 177 7.89 8.83 -0.21
N HIS A 178 7.03 9.83 -0.16
CA HIS A 178 7.41 11.22 -0.37
C HIS A 178 6.64 12.13 0.58
N ILE A 179 7.37 12.92 1.35
CA ILE A 179 6.83 13.97 2.20
C ILE A 179 7.86 15.09 2.34
N ASP A 180 7.39 16.33 2.44
CA ASP A 180 8.22 17.53 2.63
C ASP A 180 9.33 17.68 1.57
N GLY A 181 9.01 17.32 0.31
CA GLY A 181 9.94 17.41 -0.81
C GLY A 181 11.03 16.33 -0.85
N ILE A 182 10.97 15.31 0.00
CA ILE A 182 11.98 14.27 0.10
C ILE A 182 11.36 12.91 -0.21
N THR A 183 11.87 12.26 -1.25
CA THR A 183 11.55 10.85 -1.56
C THR A 183 12.48 9.94 -0.78
N ARG A 184 11.92 8.90 -0.18
CA ARG A 184 12.63 7.90 0.63
C ARG A 184 12.34 6.50 0.13
N CYS A 185 13.30 5.61 0.34
CA CYS A 185 13.18 4.18 0.13
C CYS A 185 13.27 3.45 1.46
N THR A 186 12.34 2.55 1.71
CA THR A 186 12.30 1.68 2.89
C THR A 186 12.24 0.23 2.44
N GLN A 187 13.16 -0.60 2.88
CA GLN A 187 13.08 -2.02 2.61
C GLN A 187 12.05 -2.69 3.53
N TRP A 188 11.06 -3.33 2.92
CA TRP A 188 10.04 -4.12 3.60
C TRP A 188 10.26 -5.60 3.38
N GLN A 189 10.06 -6.38 4.44
CA GLN A 189 9.96 -7.84 4.36
C GLN A 189 8.56 -8.23 4.79
N MET A 190 7.91 -9.11 4.04
CA MET A 190 6.55 -9.56 4.29
C MET A 190 6.45 -11.08 4.26
N GLU A 191 5.76 -11.64 5.24
CA GLU A 191 5.48 -13.07 5.38
C GLU A 191 3.96 -13.30 5.44
N PRO A 192 3.27 -13.34 4.28
CA PRO A 192 1.84 -13.58 4.23
C PRO A 192 1.52 -15.06 4.44
N SER A 193 0.42 -15.34 5.19
CA SER A 193 -0.13 -16.68 5.38
C SER A 193 -1.66 -16.63 5.30
N GLY A 194 -2.28 -17.71 4.83
CA GLY A 194 -3.72 -17.75 4.60
C GLY A 194 -4.18 -16.85 3.47
N MET A 195 -3.35 -16.67 2.44
CA MET A 195 -3.68 -15.83 1.30
C MET A 195 -4.78 -16.44 0.46
N ARG A 196 -5.76 -15.63 0.08
CA ARG A 196 -6.83 -15.94 -0.86
C ARG A 196 -6.86 -14.89 -1.95
N ALA A 197 -7.10 -15.29 -3.19
CA ALA A 197 -7.17 -14.36 -4.30
C ALA A 197 -8.14 -14.81 -5.39
N ARG A 198 -8.65 -13.85 -6.17
CA ARG A 198 -9.42 -14.09 -7.40
C ARG A 198 -9.29 -12.92 -8.36
N PHE A 199 -9.51 -13.19 -9.63
CA PHE A 199 -9.67 -12.13 -10.64
C PHE A 199 -11.00 -11.39 -10.44
N GLY A 200 -10.99 -10.08 -10.53
CA GLY A 200 -12.13 -9.25 -10.15
C GLY A 200 -12.40 -9.33 -8.65
N GLY A 201 -13.67 -9.53 -8.28
CA GLY A 201 -14.09 -9.81 -6.90
C GLY A 201 -14.05 -8.63 -5.95
N ALA A 202 -13.93 -7.41 -6.45
CA ALA A 202 -14.02 -6.17 -5.68
C ALA A 202 -15.14 -5.28 -6.21
N GLU A 203 -15.82 -4.63 -5.30
CA GLU A 203 -16.77 -3.56 -5.52
C GLU A 203 -16.21 -2.32 -4.82
N LEU A 204 -16.11 -1.20 -5.54
CA LEU A 204 -15.55 0.06 -5.06
C LEU A 204 -16.57 1.17 -5.27
N SER A 205 -16.89 1.86 -4.19
CA SER A 205 -17.62 3.13 -4.23
C SER A 205 -16.71 4.25 -3.72
N LEU A 206 -16.83 5.42 -4.33
CA LEU A 206 -16.07 6.61 -4.00
C LEU A 206 -17.03 7.71 -3.52
N GLY A 207 -16.71 8.32 -2.40
CA GLY A 207 -17.49 9.42 -1.81
C GLY A 207 -17.19 10.78 -2.44
N ASP A 208 -17.73 11.82 -1.86
CA ASP A 208 -17.49 13.22 -2.25
C ASP A 208 -16.34 13.79 -1.39
N HIS A 209 -15.11 13.54 -1.82
CA HIS A 209 -13.89 13.90 -1.12
C HIS A 209 -12.73 14.05 -2.12
N ALA A 210 -11.79 14.96 -1.86
CA ALA A 210 -10.67 15.24 -2.76
C ALA A 210 -9.83 13.97 -3.11
N TRP A 211 -9.64 13.06 -2.16
CA TRP A 211 -8.93 11.80 -2.43
C TRP A 211 -9.75 10.86 -3.33
N ALA A 212 -11.07 10.87 -3.19
CA ALA A 212 -11.96 10.12 -4.07
C ALA A 212 -11.92 10.68 -5.51
N ASP A 213 -11.85 12.00 -5.67
CA ASP A 213 -11.71 12.65 -6.98
C ASP A 213 -10.36 12.33 -7.63
N GLU A 214 -9.30 12.25 -6.84
CA GLU A 214 -8.00 11.80 -7.33
C GLU A 214 -8.08 10.36 -7.85
N LEU A 215 -8.75 9.45 -7.13
CA LEU A 215 -8.98 8.09 -7.60
C LEU A 215 -9.85 8.04 -8.87
N ARG A 216 -10.84 8.93 -9.01
CA ARG A 216 -11.62 9.08 -10.25
C ARG A 216 -10.76 9.57 -11.42
N SER A 217 -9.81 10.46 -11.17
CA SER A 217 -8.93 11.01 -12.19
C SER A 217 -8.04 9.96 -12.86
N ILE A 218 -7.73 8.86 -12.18
CA ILE A 218 -7.00 7.71 -12.73
C ILE A 218 -7.90 6.62 -13.31
N GLY A 219 -9.24 6.83 -13.29
CA GLY A 219 -10.25 5.96 -13.92
C GLY A 219 -10.90 4.95 -12.99
N LEU A 220 -10.96 5.21 -11.68
CA LEU A 220 -11.76 4.43 -10.72
C LEU A 220 -13.14 5.09 -10.48
N PRO A 221 -14.19 4.36 -10.07
CA PRO A 221 -14.20 2.90 -9.87
C PRO A 221 -14.28 2.13 -11.18
N LYS A 222 -13.78 0.91 -11.18
CA LYS A 222 -13.85 -0.02 -12.31
C LYS A 222 -13.69 -1.47 -11.83
N ARG A 223 -13.80 -2.43 -12.74
CA ARG A 223 -13.52 -3.83 -12.41
C ARG A 223 -12.06 -3.99 -11.98
N ALA A 224 -11.84 -4.57 -10.80
CA ALA A 224 -10.51 -4.92 -10.33
C ALA A 224 -9.84 -5.98 -11.21
N LEU A 225 -8.54 -5.93 -11.35
CA LEU A 225 -7.74 -7.04 -11.88
C LEU A 225 -7.82 -8.22 -10.94
N MET A 226 -7.61 -7.95 -9.65
CA MET A 226 -7.54 -8.96 -8.61
C MET A 226 -8.05 -8.39 -7.29
N ALA A 227 -8.78 -9.21 -6.54
CA ALA A 227 -9.05 -9.01 -5.12
C ALA A 227 -8.33 -10.10 -4.34
N SER A 228 -7.67 -9.72 -3.24
CA SER A 228 -6.96 -10.66 -2.38
C SER A 228 -7.11 -10.30 -0.91
N ALA A 229 -6.99 -11.32 -0.07
CA ALA A 229 -7.00 -11.19 1.37
C ALA A 229 -5.89 -12.04 1.97
N VAL A 230 -5.33 -11.57 3.07
CA VAL A 230 -4.29 -12.22 3.85
C VAL A 230 -4.76 -12.35 5.27
N ASP A 231 -4.90 -13.59 5.75
CA ASP A 231 -5.42 -13.87 7.08
C ASP A 231 -4.38 -13.61 8.18
N ARG A 232 -3.10 -13.74 7.87
CA ARG A 232 -1.99 -13.45 8.79
C ARG A 232 -0.84 -12.86 8.00
N LEU A 233 -0.40 -11.69 8.40
CA LEU A 233 0.70 -10.97 7.78
C LEU A 233 1.70 -10.56 8.86
N ALA A 234 2.92 -11.06 8.78
CA ALA A 234 4.04 -10.55 9.55
C ALA A 234 4.91 -9.67 8.64
N MET A 235 5.48 -8.59 9.20
CA MET A 235 6.29 -7.65 8.43
C MET A 235 7.48 -7.14 9.24
N ILE A 236 8.53 -6.76 8.54
CA ILE A 236 9.69 -6.08 9.10
C ILE A 236 9.95 -4.84 8.25
N PHE A 237 10.04 -3.68 8.90
CA PHE A 237 10.33 -2.40 8.27
C PHE A 237 11.72 -1.93 8.70
N GLN A 238 12.62 -1.73 7.75
CA GLN A 238 13.95 -1.15 7.98
C GLN A 238 13.86 0.37 8.08
N ASP A 239 14.97 1.03 8.43
CA ASP A 239 15.08 2.48 8.33
C ASP A 239 14.86 2.96 6.89
N ALA A 240 14.32 4.16 6.75
CA ALA A 240 14.21 4.82 5.45
C ALA A 240 15.54 5.47 5.05
N THR A 241 15.84 5.44 3.76
CA THR A 241 16.99 6.14 3.15
C THR A 241 16.46 7.17 2.15
N PRO A 242 16.84 8.46 2.25
CA PRO A 242 16.55 9.46 1.22
C PRO A 242 17.18 9.08 -0.12
N LEU A 243 16.50 9.44 -1.23
CA LEU A 243 17.00 9.28 -2.60
C LEU A 243 17.63 10.55 -3.13
#